data_f6496f951d600ee9fb0e57814a56c363
#
_entry.id   f6496f951d600ee9fb0e57814a56c363
#
_cell.length_a   1.000
_cell.length_b   1.000
_cell.length_c   1.000
_cell.angle_alpha   90.00
_cell.angle_beta   90.00
_cell.angle_gamma   90.00
#
_symmetry.space_group_name_H-M   'P 1'
#
loop_
_entity.id
_entity.type
_entity.pdbx_description
1 polymer ?
#
loop_
_entity_poly.entity_id
_entity_poly.type
_entity_poly.pdbx_seq_one_letter_code
_entity_poly.pdbx_strand_id
1 'polypeptide(L)'
;MSLFKKRSQTPEPEPVAEPSPKPGGKGRPTPRRKDQQAKNLHPVVPKDRAAAKREARAARDAAWKRQNEAMVTGEEKYLPSREKGPIKRYIRDFVDARFNLGEYFMPLIFVLLIISFGFSRILPHYPLVSFYTVLAMNGYLLAAIADAVWCWARLRRRLTAKFGQERVKDEGTILFYIMSRCFMLRRWRRPAALVSRGQYPS
;
A
#
# COMPACT_ATOMS: atom_id res chain seq x y z
N MET A 1 89.36 0.49 58.28
CA MET A 1 87.92 0.25 58.28
C MET A 1 87.34 1.04 57.16
N SER A 2 87.12 0.49 56.00
CA SER A 2 86.58 1.16 54.85
C SER A 2 85.48 0.25 54.28
N LEU A 3 84.26 0.69 54.32
CA LEU A 3 83.12 -0.01 53.79
C LEU A 3 82.88 0.36 52.33
N PHE A 4 83.08 -0.53 51.40
CA PHE A 4 82.80 -0.40 49.97
C PHE A 4 81.27 -0.38 49.76
N LYS A 5 80.76 0.74 49.30
CA LYS A 5 79.38 0.89 48.85
C LYS A 5 79.29 0.49 47.38
N LYS A 6 78.76 -0.72 47.12
CA LYS A 6 78.50 -1.24 45.76
C LYS A 6 77.31 -0.50 45.15
N ARG A 7 77.60 0.25 44.10
CA ARG A 7 76.61 0.99 43.32
C ARG A 7 75.86 0.01 42.40
N SER A 8 74.64 -0.30 42.71
CA SER A 8 73.76 -1.10 41.82
C SER A 8 73.36 -0.22 40.61
N GLN A 9 73.78 -0.67 39.43
CA GLN A 9 73.27 -0.12 38.15
C GLN A 9 71.84 -0.63 37.96
N THR A 10 70.93 0.30 37.85
CA THR A 10 69.54 0.02 37.44
C THR A 10 69.60 -0.17 35.91
N PRO A 11 69.09 -1.26 35.37
CA PRO A 11 68.97 -1.44 33.93
C PRO A 11 67.94 -0.44 33.38
N GLU A 12 68.36 0.25 32.33
CA GLU A 12 67.54 1.12 31.50
C GLU A 12 66.37 0.31 30.93
N PRO A 13 65.09 0.76 31.03
CA PRO A 13 63.97 0.01 30.46
C PRO A 13 64.07 0.02 28.92
N GLU A 14 64.18 -1.16 28.31
CA GLU A 14 64.04 -1.35 26.90
C GLU A 14 62.71 -0.70 26.40
N PRO A 15 62.71 -0.04 25.20
CA PRO A 15 61.52 0.53 24.65
C PRO A 15 60.49 -0.57 24.39
N VAL A 16 59.41 -0.51 25.16
CA VAL A 16 58.25 -1.39 24.92
C VAL A 16 57.75 -1.13 23.53
N ALA A 17 57.94 -2.04 22.62
CA ALA A 17 57.41 -2.02 21.28
C ALA A 17 55.90 -1.87 21.35
N GLU A 18 55.38 -0.77 20.78
CA GLU A 18 53.95 -0.56 20.63
C GLU A 18 53.34 -1.77 19.91
N PRO A 19 52.25 -2.36 20.41
CA PRO A 19 51.61 -3.51 19.75
C PRO A 19 51.11 -3.08 18.38
N SER A 20 51.71 -3.64 17.34
CA SER A 20 51.25 -3.46 15.95
C SER A 20 49.76 -3.78 15.85
N PRO A 21 48.97 -2.98 15.13
CA PRO A 21 47.52 -3.20 14.99
C PRO A 21 47.28 -4.53 14.32
N LYS A 22 46.57 -5.43 14.99
CA LYS A 22 46.17 -6.74 14.45
C LYS A 22 45.33 -6.50 13.20
N PRO A 23 45.69 -7.04 12.01
CA PRO A 23 44.89 -6.94 10.82
C PRO A 23 43.54 -7.68 11.06
N GLY A 24 42.42 -6.94 11.04
CA GLY A 24 41.08 -7.47 11.26
C GLY A 24 40.35 -6.97 12.52
N GLY A 25 41.00 -6.16 13.37
CA GLY A 25 40.34 -5.51 14.51
C GLY A 25 39.43 -4.38 14.04
N LYS A 26 38.18 -4.31 14.59
CA LYS A 26 37.31 -3.15 14.39
C LYS A 26 38.05 -1.89 14.84
N GLY A 27 38.40 -1.01 13.91
CA GLY A 27 39.24 0.18 14.14
C GLY A 27 38.62 1.25 15.01
N ARG A 28 37.47 1.00 15.64
CA ARG A 28 36.79 1.92 16.55
C ARG A 28 36.40 1.19 17.84
N PRO A 29 36.76 1.72 19.02
CA PRO A 29 36.34 1.12 20.28
C PRO A 29 34.80 1.09 20.36
N THR A 30 34.28 -0.05 20.82
CA THR A 30 32.84 -0.22 21.02
C THR A 30 32.35 0.80 22.06
N PRO A 31 31.36 1.63 21.75
CA PRO A 31 30.83 2.61 22.71
C PRO A 31 30.36 1.93 23.98
N ARG A 32 30.58 2.55 25.13
CA ARG A 32 30.12 2.00 26.42
C ARG A 32 28.62 1.80 26.39
N ARG A 33 28.14 0.70 26.98
CA ARG A 33 26.70 0.36 27.06
C ARG A 33 25.85 1.52 27.58
N LYS A 34 26.37 2.29 28.55
CA LYS A 34 25.73 3.48 29.12
C LYS A 34 25.49 4.56 28.08
N ASP A 35 26.45 4.81 27.17
CA ASP A 35 26.36 5.82 26.12
C ASP A 35 25.37 5.39 25.02
N GLN A 36 25.31 4.08 24.72
CA GLN A 36 24.30 3.55 23.80
C GLN A 36 22.89 3.60 24.42
N GLN A 37 22.76 3.28 25.69
CA GLN A 37 21.48 3.40 26.39
C GLN A 37 21.02 4.86 26.49
N ALA A 38 21.91 5.81 26.76
CA ALA A 38 21.58 7.23 26.80
C ALA A 38 21.11 7.78 25.43
N LYS A 39 21.68 7.28 24.32
CA LYS A 39 21.25 7.63 22.96
C LYS A 39 19.88 7.05 22.61
N ASN A 40 19.54 5.89 23.16
CA ASN A 40 18.28 5.20 22.92
C ASN A 40 17.16 5.60 23.92
N LEU A 41 17.47 6.43 24.91
CA LEU A 41 16.48 6.99 25.83
C LEU A 41 15.65 8.05 25.10
N HIS A 42 14.64 7.60 24.38
CA HIS A 42 13.57 8.48 23.91
C HIS A 42 12.59 8.67 25.08
N PRO A 43 12.44 9.87 25.63
CA PRO A 43 11.47 10.10 26.70
C PRO A 43 10.07 9.79 26.15
N VAL A 44 9.33 8.92 26.85
CA VAL A 44 7.96 8.50 26.48
C VAL A 44 7.02 9.73 26.42
N VAL A 45 7.34 10.76 27.20
CA VAL A 45 6.61 12.03 27.19
C VAL A 45 7.54 13.12 26.70
N PRO A 46 7.30 13.72 25.53
CA PRO A 46 8.10 14.84 25.02
C PRO A 46 7.94 16.05 25.95
N LYS A 47 9.05 16.77 26.21
CA LYS A 47 9.07 18.00 27.03
C LYS A 47 8.12 19.05 26.48
N ASP A 48 8.04 19.17 25.15
CA ASP A 48 7.09 20.05 24.47
C ASP A 48 6.06 19.23 23.70
N ARG A 49 4.87 19.09 24.28
CA ARG A 49 3.74 18.37 23.68
C ARG A 49 3.21 19.06 22.42
N ALA A 50 3.31 20.39 22.34
CA ALA A 50 2.79 21.13 21.20
C ALA A 50 3.70 20.95 19.98
N ALA A 51 5.02 21.01 20.15
CA ALA A 51 5.99 20.74 19.11
C ALA A 51 5.89 19.29 18.61
N ALA A 52 5.88 18.32 19.51
CA ALA A 52 5.71 16.91 19.17
C ALA A 52 4.40 16.61 18.40
N LYS A 53 3.30 17.29 18.78
CA LYS A 53 2.02 17.16 18.06
C LYS A 53 2.09 17.74 16.63
N ARG A 54 2.80 18.87 16.45
CA ARG A 54 3.02 19.47 15.11
C ARG A 54 3.87 18.55 14.24
N GLU A 55 4.98 18.04 14.77
CA GLU A 55 5.85 17.09 14.07
C GLU A 55 5.10 15.80 13.68
N ALA A 56 4.32 15.23 14.61
CA ALA A 56 3.50 14.05 14.34
C ALA A 56 2.44 14.31 13.25
N ARG A 57 1.86 15.51 13.22
CA ARG A 57 0.93 15.89 12.13
C ARG A 57 1.68 16.02 10.81
N ALA A 58 2.79 16.75 10.78
CA ALA A 58 3.59 16.92 9.57
C ALA A 58 4.07 15.56 9.01
N ALA A 59 4.48 14.63 9.87
CA ALA A 59 4.87 13.29 9.47
C ALA A 59 3.69 12.49 8.88
N ARG A 60 2.51 12.58 9.49
CA ARG A 60 1.28 11.94 8.96
C ARG A 60 0.86 12.52 7.62
N ASP A 61 0.90 13.84 7.49
CA ASP A 61 0.55 14.54 6.24
C ASP A 61 1.53 14.18 5.11
N ALA A 62 2.83 14.09 5.43
CA ALA A 62 3.84 13.64 4.49
C ALA A 62 3.63 12.17 4.08
N ALA A 63 3.32 11.29 5.02
CA ALA A 63 3.02 9.90 4.75
C ALA A 63 1.75 9.76 3.89
N TRP A 64 0.70 10.52 4.21
CA TRP A 64 -0.55 10.53 3.45
C TRP A 64 -0.37 11.06 2.02
N LYS A 65 0.42 12.13 1.83
CA LYS A 65 0.77 12.61 0.49
C LYS A 65 1.48 11.54 -0.34
N ARG A 66 2.51 10.90 0.21
CA ARG A 66 3.22 9.79 -0.46
C ARG A 66 2.29 8.64 -0.81
N GLN A 67 1.37 8.30 0.11
CA GLN A 67 0.38 7.25 -0.14
C GLN A 67 -0.58 7.62 -1.27
N ASN A 68 -1.07 8.87 -1.32
CA ASN A 68 -1.93 9.35 -2.40
C ASN A 68 -1.20 9.41 -3.74
N GLU A 69 0.06 9.84 -3.75
CA GLU A 69 0.90 9.79 -4.95
C GLU A 69 1.08 8.35 -5.43
N ALA A 70 1.35 7.41 -4.52
CA ALA A 70 1.44 5.99 -4.85
C ALA A 70 0.13 5.40 -5.40
N MET A 71 -1.02 5.91 -4.96
CA MET A 71 -2.32 5.51 -5.51
C MET A 71 -2.51 5.97 -6.98
N VAL A 72 -1.77 6.97 -7.43
CA VAL A 72 -1.80 7.46 -8.81
C VAL A 72 -0.67 6.85 -9.64
N THR A 73 0.55 6.78 -9.10
CA THR A 73 1.73 6.25 -9.80
C THR A 73 1.79 4.73 -9.81
N GLY A 74 1.12 4.06 -8.85
CA GLY A 74 1.15 2.60 -8.70
C GLY A 74 2.38 2.08 -7.96
N GLU A 75 3.15 2.93 -7.27
CA GLU A 75 4.31 2.53 -6.47
C GLU A 75 3.91 1.63 -5.30
N GLU A 76 4.23 0.33 -5.37
CA GLU A 76 3.81 -0.65 -4.36
C GLU A 76 4.37 -0.37 -2.95
N LYS A 77 5.53 0.29 -2.86
CA LYS A 77 6.20 0.58 -1.59
C LYS A 77 5.32 1.41 -0.63
N TYR A 78 4.63 2.40 -1.15
CA TYR A 78 3.82 3.35 -0.37
C TYR A 78 2.32 3.06 -0.42
N LEU A 79 1.88 2.04 -1.16
CA LEU A 79 0.48 1.63 -1.16
C LEU A 79 0.02 1.17 0.24
N PRO A 80 -1.26 1.37 0.59
CA PRO A 80 -1.84 0.80 1.80
C PRO A 80 -1.65 -0.73 1.83
N SER A 81 -1.53 -1.31 3.02
CA SER A 81 -1.39 -2.76 3.20
C SER A 81 -2.51 -3.55 2.52
N ARG A 82 -3.73 -2.95 2.48
CA ARG A 82 -4.91 -3.52 1.82
C ARG A 82 -4.75 -3.67 0.31
N GLU A 83 -3.93 -2.84 -0.33
CA GLU A 83 -3.71 -2.81 -1.78
C GLU A 83 -2.37 -3.44 -2.21
N LYS A 84 -1.51 -3.78 -1.24
CA LYS A 84 -0.20 -4.40 -1.50
C LYS A 84 -0.35 -5.88 -1.81
N GLY A 85 0.61 -6.39 -2.57
CA GLY A 85 0.80 -7.81 -2.81
C GLY A 85 0.60 -8.25 -4.26
N PRO A 86 1.26 -9.33 -4.66
CA PRO A 86 1.25 -9.80 -6.04
C PRO A 86 -0.14 -10.28 -6.48
N ILE A 87 -0.94 -10.83 -5.56
CA ILE A 87 -2.31 -11.27 -5.82
C ILE A 87 -3.20 -10.06 -6.12
N LYS A 88 -3.13 -9.00 -5.28
CA LYS A 88 -3.92 -7.78 -5.49
C LYS A 88 -3.53 -7.07 -6.79
N ARG A 89 -2.22 -7.04 -7.09
CA ARG A 89 -1.73 -6.50 -8.37
C ARG A 89 -2.32 -7.26 -9.56
N TYR A 90 -2.24 -8.59 -9.54
CA TYR A 90 -2.81 -9.43 -10.60
C TYR A 90 -4.31 -9.20 -10.78
N ILE A 91 -5.06 -9.08 -9.67
CA ILE A 91 -6.50 -8.79 -9.70
C ILE A 91 -6.75 -7.42 -10.37
N ARG A 92 -6.01 -6.38 -9.98
CA ARG A 92 -6.14 -5.04 -10.56
C ARG A 92 -5.92 -5.07 -12.07
N ASP A 93 -4.78 -5.62 -12.48
CA ASP A 93 -4.38 -5.66 -13.88
C ASP A 93 -5.39 -6.45 -14.72
N PHE A 94 -5.91 -7.56 -14.19
CA PHE A 94 -6.93 -8.35 -14.87
C PHE A 94 -8.27 -7.60 -15.04
N VAL A 95 -8.77 -6.97 -13.98
CA VAL A 95 -10.04 -6.20 -14.02
C VAL A 95 -9.91 -4.97 -14.89
N ASP A 96 -8.73 -4.32 -14.90
CA ASP A 96 -8.47 -3.11 -15.67
C ASP A 96 -8.24 -3.38 -17.16
N ALA A 97 -7.78 -4.58 -17.50
CA ALA A 97 -7.60 -5.01 -18.89
C ALA A 97 -8.92 -5.29 -19.62
N ARG A 98 -10.02 -5.56 -18.87
CA ARG A 98 -11.32 -5.88 -19.48
C ARG A 98 -12.27 -4.67 -19.50
N PHE A 99 -13.30 -4.76 -20.34
CA PHE A 99 -14.49 -3.92 -20.25
C PHE A 99 -15.44 -4.49 -19.20
N ASN A 100 -15.81 -3.69 -18.22
CA ASN A 100 -16.72 -4.09 -17.14
C ASN A 100 -18.07 -3.39 -17.35
N LEU A 101 -19.16 -4.13 -17.34
CA LEU A 101 -20.51 -3.56 -17.45
C LEU A 101 -20.79 -2.59 -16.29
N GLY A 102 -20.34 -2.92 -15.07
CA GLY A 102 -20.52 -2.09 -13.90
C GLY A 102 -19.88 -0.69 -14.00
N GLU A 103 -18.86 -0.52 -14.86
CA GLU A 103 -18.18 0.78 -15.05
C GLU A 103 -19.13 1.86 -15.57
N TYR A 104 -20.09 1.47 -16.41
CA TYR A 104 -21.05 2.39 -17.00
C TYR A 104 -22.34 2.55 -16.19
N PHE A 105 -22.47 1.83 -15.07
CA PHE A 105 -23.68 1.85 -14.24
C PHE A 105 -24.02 3.25 -13.72
N MET A 106 -23.03 3.97 -13.16
CA MET A 106 -23.26 5.32 -12.63
C MET A 106 -23.66 6.34 -13.72
N PRO A 107 -22.92 6.51 -14.80
CA PRO A 107 -23.32 7.45 -15.84
C PRO A 107 -24.66 7.07 -16.48
N LEU A 108 -24.93 5.77 -16.67
CA LEU A 108 -26.19 5.32 -17.23
C LEU A 108 -27.39 5.65 -16.32
N ILE A 109 -27.27 5.42 -15.00
CA ILE A 109 -28.31 5.81 -14.04
C ILE A 109 -28.63 7.30 -14.14
N PHE A 110 -27.61 8.17 -14.18
CA PHE A 110 -27.82 9.60 -14.28
C PHE A 110 -28.59 9.97 -15.55
N VAL A 111 -28.21 9.38 -16.70
CA VAL A 111 -28.93 9.59 -17.97
C VAL A 111 -30.39 9.12 -17.88
N LEU A 112 -30.62 7.93 -17.36
CA LEU A 112 -31.96 7.38 -17.20
C LEU A 112 -32.83 8.19 -16.23
N LEU A 113 -32.25 8.72 -15.16
CA LEU A 113 -32.95 9.61 -14.23
C LEU A 113 -33.36 10.92 -14.92
N ILE A 114 -32.45 11.55 -15.65
CA ILE A 114 -32.75 12.79 -16.42
C ILE A 114 -33.89 12.53 -17.41
N ILE A 115 -33.82 11.43 -18.14
CA ILE A 115 -34.87 11.03 -19.07
C ILE A 115 -36.20 10.82 -18.33
N SER A 116 -36.19 10.07 -17.24
CA SER A 116 -37.41 9.78 -16.46
C SER A 116 -38.05 11.06 -15.92
N PHE A 117 -37.29 11.98 -15.33
CA PHE A 117 -37.78 13.26 -14.86
C PHE A 117 -38.29 14.17 -15.98
N GLY A 118 -37.54 14.24 -17.09
CA GLY A 118 -37.91 15.01 -18.26
C GLY A 118 -39.23 14.55 -18.87
N PHE A 119 -39.39 13.24 -19.08
CA PHE A 119 -40.63 12.66 -19.61
C PHE A 119 -41.80 12.84 -18.66
N SER A 120 -41.64 12.69 -17.37
CA SER A 120 -42.69 12.91 -16.38
C SER A 120 -43.20 14.33 -16.38
N ARG A 121 -42.40 15.33 -16.71
CA ARG A 121 -42.75 16.74 -16.82
C ARG A 121 -43.41 17.12 -18.12
N ILE A 122 -42.90 16.57 -19.24
CA ILE A 122 -43.33 16.95 -20.59
C ILE A 122 -44.54 16.12 -21.05
N LEU A 123 -44.60 14.85 -20.66
CA LEU A 123 -45.57 13.87 -21.09
C LEU A 123 -46.19 13.11 -19.88
N PRO A 124 -46.94 13.79 -19.02
CA PRO A 124 -47.49 13.16 -17.80
C PRO A 124 -48.48 12.03 -18.09
N HIS A 125 -49.01 11.92 -19.31
CA HIS A 125 -49.97 10.91 -19.71
C HIS A 125 -49.33 9.54 -20.09
N TYR A 126 -48.00 9.41 -20.00
CA TYR A 126 -47.28 8.17 -20.34
C TYR A 126 -46.56 7.55 -19.12
N PRO A 127 -47.31 7.02 -18.13
CA PRO A 127 -46.69 6.41 -16.93
C PRO A 127 -45.84 5.17 -17.23
N LEU A 128 -46.08 4.54 -18.38
CA LEU A 128 -45.29 3.35 -18.85
C LEU A 128 -43.84 3.69 -19.09
N VAL A 129 -43.47 4.93 -19.46
CA VAL A 129 -42.09 5.33 -19.68
C VAL A 129 -41.27 5.23 -18.36
N SER A 130 -41.83 5.73 -17.26
CA SER A 130 -41.18 5.62 -15.95
C SER A 130 -41.04 4.17 -15.51
N PHE A 131 -42.10 3.35 -15.72
CA PHE A 131 -42.03 1.93 -15.42
C PHE A 131 -40.95 1.20 -16.17
N TYR A 132 -40.85 1.38 -17.49
CA TYR A 132 -39.83 0.74 -18.32
C TYR A 132 -38.41 1.28 -17.99
N THR A 133 -38.27 2.54 -17.62
CA THR A 133 -36.98 3.10 -17.19
C THR A 133 -36.49 2.41 -15.92
N VAL A 134 -37.37 2.23 -14.93
CA VAL A 134 -37.04 1.53 -13.68
C VAL A 134 -36.69 0.06 -13.96
N LEU A 135 -37.48 -0.60 -14.82
CA LEU A 135 -37.22 -1.97 -15.21
C LEU A 135 -35.87 -2.15 -15.91
N ALA A 136 -35.56 -1.25 -16.86
CA ALA A 136 -34.27 -1.23 -17.56
C ALA A 136 -33.08 -1.00 -16.62
N MET A 137 -33.23 -0.09 -15.64
CA MET A 137 -32.22 0.19 -14.63
C MET A 137 -31.93 -1.02 -13.76
N ASN A 138 -32.98 -1.72 -13.27
CA ASN A 138 -32.81 -2.93 -12.47
C ASN A 138 -32.23 -4.08 -13.30
N GLY A 139 -32.69 -4.26 -14.52
CA GLY A 139 -32.15 -5.26 -15.46
C GLY A 139 -30.66 -5.05 -15.73
N TYR A 140 -30.25 -3.80 -15.98
CA TYR A 140 -28.86 -3.45 -16.14
C TYR A 140 -28.02 -3.71 -14.89
N LEU A 141 -28.53 -3.36 -13.70
CA LEU A 141 -27.87 -3.64 -12.43
C LEU A 141 -27.61 -5.13 -12.24
N LEU A 142 -28.63 -5.96 -12.49
CA LEU A 142 -28.52 -7.42 -12.41
C LEU A 142 -27.48 -7.96 -13.41
N ALA A 143 -27.49 -7.47 -14.64
CA ALA A 143 -26.48 -7.83 -15.66
C ALA A 143 -25.08 -7.41 -15.24
N ALA A 144 -24.90 -6.22 -14.66
CA ALA A 144 -23.59 -5.76 -14.15
C ALA A 144 -23.08 -6.61 -12.98
N ILE A 145 -23.97 -7.01 -12.07
CA ILE A 145 -23.65 -7.92 -10.97
C ILE A 145 -23.25 -9.29 -11.50
N ALA A 146 -24.04 -9.84 -12.45
CA ALA A 146 -23.74 -11.13 -13.08
C ALA A 146 -22.37 -11.10 -13.80
N ASP A 147 -22.05 -10.03 -14.52
CA ASP A 147 -20.74 -9.81 -15.16
C ASP A 147 -19.60 -9.78 -14.12
N ALA A 148 -19.77 -9.08 -13.01
CA ALA A 148 -18.76 -9.01 -11.95
C ALA A 148 -18.58 -10.37 -11.24
N VAL A 149 -19.63 -11.12 -10.99
CA VAL A 149 -19.56 -12.48 -10.44
C VAL A 149 -18.87 -13.44 -11.41
N TRP A 150 -19.20 -13.36 -12.70
CA TRP A 150 -18.52 -14.17 -13.72
C TRP A 150 -17.03 -13.84 -13.82
N CYS A 151 -16.69 -12.53 -13.76
CA CYS A 151 -15.31 -12.07 -13.68
C CYS A 151 -14.59 -12.68 -12.46
N TRP A 152 -15.21 -12.64 -11.29
CA TRP A 152 -14.66 -13.24 -10.07
C TRP A 152 -14.43 -14.75 -10.22
N ALA A 153 -15.41 -15.49 -10.74
CA ALA A 153 -15.30 -16.93 -10.92
C ALA A 153 -14.14 -17.31 -11.86
N ARG A 154 -14.00 -16.57 -12.98
CA ARG A 154 -12.91 -16.76 -13.93
C ARG A 154 -11.55 -16.39 -13.34
N LEU A 155 -11.48 -15.27 -12.61
CA LEU A 155 -10.26 -14.79 -12.00
C LEU A 155 -9.80 -15.70 -10.85
N ARG A 156 -10.74 -16.18 -10.03
CA ARG A 156 -10.44 -17.11 -8.94
C ARG A 156 -9.75 -18.38 -9.46
N ARG A 157 -10.21 -18.96 -10.56
CA ARG A 157 -9.58 -20.13 -11.18
C ARG A 157 -8.13 -19.84 -11.59
N ARG A 158 -7.87 -18.68 -12.19
CA ARG A 158 -6.52 -18.26 -12.58
C ARG A 158 -5.60 -17.97 -11.38
N LEU A 159 -6.13 -17.33 -10.34
CA LEU A 159 -5.39 -17.04 -9.12
C LEU A 159 -5.00 -18.33 -8.39
N THR A 160 -5.93 -19.30 -8.26
CA THR A 160 -5.62 -20.58 -7.62
C THR A 160 -4.60 -21.40 -8.41
N ALA A 161 -4.63 -21.33 -9.74
CA ALA A 161 -3.64 -21.99 -10.59
C ALA A 161 -2.25 -21.35 -10.46
N LYS A 162 -2.17 -20.01 -10.31
CA LYS A 162 -0.89 -19.29 -10.29
C LYS A 162 -0.28 -19.17 -8.90
N PHE A 163 -1.06 -18.89 -7.86
CA PHE A 163 -0.57 -18.58 -6.51
C PHE A 163 -0.86 -19.68 -5.47
N GLY A 164 -1.67 -20.68 -5.83
CA GLY A 164 -2.10 -21.71 -4.90
C GLY A 164 -3.36 -21.33 -4.12
N GLN A 165 -4.14 -22.35 -3.73
CA GLN A 165 -5.44 -22.14 -3.08
C GLN A 165 -5.34 -21.51 -1.68
N GLU A 166 -4.32 -21.88 -0.91
CA GLU A 166 -4.15 -21.37 0.47
C GLU A 166 -3.88 -19.88 0.48
N ARG A 167 -2.92 -19.40 -0.30
CA ARG A 167 -2.59 -17.96 -0.40
C ARG A 167 -3.77 -17.12 -0.87
N VAL A 168 -4.59 -17.65 -1.77
CA VAL A 168 -5.77 -16.96 -2.26
C VAL A 168 -6.87 -16.88 -1.20
N LYS A 169 -6.98 -17.87 -0.31
CA LYS A 169 -7.90 -17.83 0.83
C LYS A 169 -7.47 -16.81 1.89
N ASP A 170 -6.17 -16.72 2.17
CA ASP A 170 -5.61 -15.80 3.18
C ASP A 170 -5.78 -14.32 2.82
N GLU A 171 -5.89 -14.00 1.51
CA GLU A 171 -6.15 -12.62 1.03
C GLU A 171 -7.54 -12.07 1.37
N GLY A 172 -8.42 -12.89 1.96
CA GLY A 172 -9.71 -12.46 2.46
C GLY A 172 -10.75 -12.18 1.36
N THR A 173 -11.46 -11.05 1.45
CA THR A 173 -12.66 -10.76 0.66
C THR A 173 -12.35 -10.31 -0.78
N ILE A 174 -11.76 -11.19 -1.59
CA ILE A 174 -11.41 -10.93 -2.99
C ILE A 174 -12.65 -10.56 -3.83
N LEU A 175 -13.80 -11.22 -3.57
CA LEU A 175 -15.04 -10.94 -4.29
C LEU A 175 -15.45 -9.47 -4.16
N PHE A 176 -15.49 -8.95 -2.92
CA PHE A 176 -15.88 -7.56 -2.70
C PHE A 176 -14.92 -6.57 -3.35
N TYR A 177 -13.63 -6.89 -3.32
CA TYR A 177 -12.60 -6.08 -3.98
C TYR A 177 -12.81 -6.02 -5.49
N ILE A 178 -13.09 -7.14 -6.15
CA ILE A 178 -13.36 -7.21 -7.58
C ILE A 178 -14.66 -6.46 -7.91
N MET A 179 -15.73 -6.69 -7.14
CA MET A 179 -17.01 -6.01 -7.33
C MET A 179 -16.86 -4.50 -7.26
N SER A 180 -16.24 -3.98 -6.20
CA SER A 180 -16.03 -2.54 -6.04
C SER A 180 -15.26 -1.93 -7.20
N ARG A 181 -14.25 -2.64 -7.72
CA ARG A 181 -13.45 -2.18 -8.84
C ARG A 181 -14.18 -2.27 -10.19
N CYS A 182 -15.02 -3.29 -10.40
CA CYS A 182 -15.85 -3.43 -11.59
C CYS A 182 -16.90 -2.32 -11.71
N PHE A 183 -17.47 -1.85 -10.57
CA PHE A 183 -18.47 -0.78 -10.55
C PHE A 183 -17.87 0.62 -10.55
N MET A 184 -16.56 0.76 -10.34
CA MET A 184 -15.88 2.05 -10.36
C MET A 184 -15.44 2.41 -11.77
N LEU A 185 -15.76 3.63 -12.22
CA LEU A 185 -15.25 4.18 -13.47
C LEU A 185 -13.72 4.10 -13.52
N ARG A 186 -13.16 3.62 -14.62
CA ARG A 186 -11.70 3.43 -14.78
C ARG A 186 -10.89 4.67 -14.41
N ARG A 187 -11.37 5.86 -14.77
CA ARG A 187 -10.71 7.14 -14.46
C ARG A 187 -10.63 7.43 -12.96
N TRP A 188 -11.56 6.89 -12.17
CA TRP A 188 -11.65 7.15 -10.72
C TRP A 188 -11.11 6.00 -9.88
N ARG A 189 -10.67 4.90 -10.52
CA ARG A 189 -10.09 3.77 -9.80
C ARG A 189 -8.84 4.18 -9.04
N ARG A 190 -8.75 3.73 -7.81
CA ARG A 190 -7.58 3.89 -6.97
C ARG A 190 -7.21 2.55 -6.32
N PRO A 191 -5.97 2.08 -6.52
CA PRO A 191 -4.89 2.61 -7.36
C PRO A 191 -5.26 2.74 -8.83
N ALA A 192 -4.63 3.70 -9.51
CA ALA A 192 -4.90 3.97 -10.91
C ALA A 192 -4.62 2.72 -11.79
N ALA A 193 -5.38 2.61 -12.89
CA ALA A 193 -5.18 1.54 -13.84
C ALA A 193 -3.87 1.73 -14.62
N LEU A 194 -2.92 0.82 -14.43
CA LEU A 194 -1.59 0.87 -15.08
C LEU A 194 -1.56 0.13 -16.43
N VAL A 195 -2.48 -0.82 -16.64
CA VAL A 195 -2.52 -1.70 -17.81
C VAL A 195 -3.50 -1.15 -18.83
N SER A 196 -3.19 -1.21 -20.11
CA SER A 196 -4.15 -0.84 -21.17
C SER A 196 -5.24 -1.90 -21.34
N ARG A 197 -6.41 -1.51 -21.90
CA ARG A 197 -7.47 -2.48 -22.20
C ARG A 197 -6.97 -3.52 -23.19
N GLY A 198 -7.25 -4.79 -22.92
CA GLY A 198 -6.79 -5.93 -23.71
C GLY A 198 -5.45 -6.53 -23.27
N GLN A 199 -4.66 -5.83 -22.44
CA GLN A 199 -3.39 -6.33 -21.92
C GLN A 199 -3.63 -7.13 -20.63
N TYR A 200 -3.92 -8.40 -20.76
CA TYR A 200 -4.11 -9.28 -19.60
C TYR A 200 -2.77 -9.68 -19.00
N PRO A 201 -2.66 -9.74 -17.66
CA PRO A 201 -1.46 -10.24 -17.00
C PRO A 201 -1.28 -11.74 -17.28
N SER A 202 -0.04 -12.12 -17.57
CA SER A 202 0.40 -13.52 -17.79
C SER A 202 0.59 -14.26 -16.46
#